data_b73537121aac7e9021c237fd5c2ef87d
#
_entry.id   b73537121aac7e9021c237fd5c2ef87d
#
_cell.length_a   1.000
_cell.length_b   1.000
_cell.length_c   1.000
_cell.angle_alpha   90.00
_cell.angle_beta   90.00
_cell.angle_gamma   90.00
#
_symmetry.space_group_name_H-M   'P 1'
#
loop_
_entity.id
_entity.type
_entity.pdbx_description
1 polymer ?
#
loop_
_entity_poly.entity_id
_entity_poly.type
_entity_poly.pdbx_seq_one_letter_code
_entity_poly.pdbx_strand_id
1 'polypeptide(L)'
;ICSIVNGPVSAEVTATEFTKMLEEGEYLASLAKNVAVKVPLTVDGLKTCKSLREKGIMVNVTLCFSAAQALLAAKAGASFISPFVGRLDDIGEKGMDLIEDIVIMYENYAFETEVLVASIRTKQHVIDSAVIGAHVATLPPKVIYELYDHSLTDKGLKAFLDDWAKTGQSILPK
;
A
#
# COMPACT_ATOMS: atom_id res chain seq x y z
N ILE A 1 5.79 12.83 10.54
CA ILE A 1 5.03 12.36 9.35
C ILE A 1 3.54 12.62 9.60
N CYS A 2 2.94 12.13 10.69
CA CYS A 2 1.52 12.24 10.97
C CYS A 2 0.96 13.68 10.97
N SER A 3 1.78 14.69 11.25
CA SER A 3 1.40 16.11 11.19
C SER A 3 1.44 16.71 9.77
N ILE A 4 2.00 16.00 8.81
CA ILE A 4 2.18 16.47 7.43
C ILE A 4 1.23 15.71 6.48
N VAL A 5 0.91 14.46 6.82
CA VAL A 5 0.08 13.56 6.01
C VAL A 5 -1.30 13.47 6.62
N ASN A 6 -2.35 13.74 5.83
CA ASN A 6 -3.74 13.66 6.31
C ASN A 6 -4.27 12.22 6.35
N GLY A 7 -3.71 11.33 5.54
CA GLY A 7 -4.10 9.91 5.48
C GLY A 7 -3.48 9.06 6.58
N PRO A 8 -3.85 7.78 6.66
CA PRO A 8 -3.28 6.83 7.62
C PRO A 8 -1.76 6.67 7.46
N VAL A 9 -1.07 6.56 8.58
CA VAL A 9 0.39 6.32 8.65
C VAL A 9 0.63 5.04 9.43
N SER A 10 1.22 4.03 8.79
CA SER A 10 1.51 2.75 9.44
C SER A 10 2.68 2.87 10.41
N ALA A 11 2.45 2.39 11.65
CA ALA A 11 3.49 2.24 12.68
C ALA A 11 3.49 0.78 13.16
N GLU A 12 4.62 0.09 13.01
CA GLU A 12 4.72 -1.36 13.22
C GLU A 12 5.16 -1.72 14.64
N VAL A 13 4.47 -2.69 15.25
CA VAL A 13 4.85 -3.29 16.52
C VAL A 13 6.08 -4.20 16.34
N THR A 14 6.80 -4.47 17.41
CA THR A 14 7.95 -5.36 17.42
C THR A 14 7.71 -6.64 18.22
N ALA A 15 6.76 -6.61 19.16
CA ALA A 15 6.36 -7.77 19.93
C ALA A 15 5.73 -8.86 19.07
N THR A 16 5.92 -10.12 19.45
CA THR A 16 5.39 -11.29 18.75
C THR A 16 4.27 -11.98 19.51
N GLU A 17 4.12 -11.70 20.82
CA GLU A 17 3.08 -12.24 21.68
C GLU A 17 1.93 -11.25 21.86
N PHE A 18 0.72 -11.75 21.94
CA PHE A 18 -0.52 -10.96 21.98
C PHE A 18 -0.50 -9.84 23.02
N THR A 19 -0.17 -10.13 24.29
CA THR A 19 -0.27 -9.12 25.37
C THR A 19 0.65 -7.93 25.12
N LYS A 20 1.91 -8.20 24.82
CA LYS A 20 2.89 -7.14 24.50
C LYS A 20 2.58 -6.43 23.21
N MET A 21 2.14 -7.16 22.18
CA MET A 21 1.77 -6.60 20.90
C MET A 21 0.59 -5.62 21.04
N LEU A 22 -0.38 -5.94 21.90
CA LEU A 22 -1.50 -5.06 22.18
C LEU A 22 -1.04 -3.79 22.92
N GLU A 23 -0.18 -3.91 23.93
CA GLU A 23 0.41 -2.77 24.66
C GLU A 23 1.16 -1.82 23.71
N GLU A 24 2.06 -2.38 22.86
CA GLU A 24 2.77 -1.60 21.86
C GLU A 24 1.81 -0.92 20.85
N GLY A 25 0.79 -1.65 20.41
CA GLY A 25 -0.21 -1.14 19.49
C GLY A 25 -1.01 0.04 20.05
N GLU A 26 -1.46 -0.06 21.30
CA GLU A 26 -2.15 1.04 22.00
C GLU A 26 -1.25 2.26 22.17
N TYR A 27 0.01 2.04 22.53
CA TYR A 27 0.99 3.11 22.63
C TYR A 27 1.21 3.81 21.28
N LEU A 28 1.44 3.06 20.20
CA LEU A 28 1.62 3.61 18.87
C LEU A 28 0.39 4.42 18.41
N ALA A 29 -0.81 3.91 18.65
CA ALA A 29 -2.05 4.59 18.32
C ALA A 29 -2.23 5.90 19.09
N SER A 30 -1.68 6.00 20.31
CA SER A 30 -1.75 7.23 21.13
C SER A 30 -0.90 8.39 20.59
N LEU A 31 0.08 8.10 19.71
CA LEU A 31 1.02 9.10 19.20
C LEU A 31 0.37 10.09 18.22
N ALA A 32 -0.59 9.64 17.43
CA ALA A 32 -1.36 10.50 16.53
C ALA A 32 -2.66 9.80 16.06
N LYS A 33 -3.70 10.59 15.79
CA LYS A 33 -5.04 10.10 15.40
C LYS A 33 -5.06 9.29 14.08
N ASN A 34 -4.10 9.54 13.21
CA ASN A 34 -3.98 8.88 11.90
C ASN A 34 -2.94 7.75 11.88
N VAL A 35 -2.52 7.25 13.04
CA VAL A 35 -1.71 6.04 13.10
C VAL A 35 -2.57 4.82 12.79
N ALA A 36 -2.15 4.01 11.83
CA ALA A 36 -2.62 2.65 11.60
C ALA A 36 -1.57 1.69 12.19
N VAL A 37 -1.94 0.97 13.24
CA VAL A 37 -1.01 0.04 13.91
C VAL A 37 -0.77 -1.15 12.99
N LYS A 38 0.50 -1.43 12.70
CA LYS A 38 0.85 -2.51 11.78
C LYS A 38 1.29 -3.75 12.58
N VAL A 39 0.62 -4.87 12.34
CA VAL A 39 0.82 -6.14 13.04
C VAL A 39 1.08 -7.28 12.06
N PRO A 40 1.93 -8.27 12.42
CA PRO A 40 2.19 -9.41 11.54
C PRO A 40 0.97 -10.33 11.44
N LEU A 41 0.83 -11.02 10.30
CA LEU A 41 -0.23 -12.00 10.07
C LEU A 41 0.08 -13.33 10.75
N THR A 42 -0.04 -13.32 12.08
CA THR A 42 0.09 -14.47 12.98
C THR A 42 -1.20 -14.63 13.79
N VAL A 43 -1.35 -15.73 14.51
CA VAL A 43 -2.51 -15.93 15.40
C VAL A 43 -2.59 -14.78 16.42
N ASP A 44 -1.48 -14.39 17.02
CA ASP A 44 -1.45 -13.31 18.01
C ASP A 44 -1.61 -11.93 17.35
N GLY A 45 -1.09 -11.74 16.12
CA GLY A 45 -1.35 -10.54 15.34
C GLY A 45 -2.83 -10.36 14.97
N LEU A 46 -3.52 -11.44 14.60
CA LEU A 46 -4.97 -11.39 14.33
C LEU A 46 -5.79 -11.12 15.59
N LYS A 47 -5.44 -11.70 16.75
CA LYS A 47 -6.06 -11.36 18.04
C LYS A 47 -5.84 -9.89 18.39
N THR A 48 -4.62 -9.38 18.20
CA THR A 48 -4.27 -7.98 18.42
C THR A 48 -5.05 -7.06 17.48
N CYS A 49 -5.14 -7.42 16.19
CA CYS A 49 -5.94 -6.70 15.22
C CYS A 49 -7.38 -6.55 15.71
N LYS A 50 -8.04 -7.65 16.08
CA LYS A 50 -9.41 -7.62 16.58
C LYS A 50 -9.56 -6.72 17.81
N SER A 51 -8.68 -6.86 18.80
CA SER A 51 -8.74 -6.07 20.04
C SER A 51 -8.53 -4.57 19.81
N LEU A 52 -7.61 -4.19 18.93
CA LEU A 52 -7.39 -2.79 18.56
C LEU A 52 -8.58 -2.23 17.77
N ARG A 53 -9.14 -3.02 16.85
CA ARG A 53 -10.33 -2.62 16.08
C ARG A 53 -11.56 -2.39 16.95
N GLU A 54 -11.77 -3.20 17.97
CA GLU A 54 -12.83 -3.00 18.97
C GLU A 54 -12.68 -1.67 19.75
N LYS A 55 -11.46 -1.13 19.82
CA LYS A 55 -11.14 0.19 20.40
C LYS A 55 -11.18 1.33 19.37
N GLY A 56 -11.58 1.08 18.12
CA GLY A 56 -11.63 2.07 17.04
C GLY A 56 -10.28 2.42 16.43
N ILE A 57 -9.23 1.67 16.74
CA ILE A 57 -7.88 1.89 16.23
C ILE A 57 -7.75 1.25 14.85
N MET A 58 -7.20 1.98 13.87
CA MET A 58 -6.89 1.42 12.55
C MET A 58 -5.76 0.40 12.65
N VAL A 59 -5.92 -0.73 11.95
CA VAL A 59 -4.90 -1.79 11.92
C VAL A 59 -4.56 -2.19 10.49
N ASN A 60 -3.26 -2.28 10.20
CA ASN A 60 -2.71 -2.82 8.98
C ASN A 60 -2.09 -4.20 9.27
N VAL A 61 -2.71 -5.26 8.77
CA VAL A 61 -2.17 -6.62 8.92
C VAL A 61 -1.16 -6.89 7.81
N THR A 62 0.09 -7.18 8.18
CA THR A 62 1.22 -7.30 7.24
C THR A 62 1.76 -8.72 7.13
N LEU A 63 2.71 -8.93 6.22
CA LEU A 63 3.29 -10.24 5.91
C LEU A 63 2.23 -11.24 5.42
N CYS A 64 1.40 -10.78 4.50
CA CYS A 64 0.40 -11.60 3.84
C CYS A 64 0.98 -12.18 2.54
N PHE A 65 0.85 -13.51 2.38
CA PHE A 65 1.37 -14.25 1.23
C PHE A 65 0.34 -15.23 0.64
N SER A 66 -0.91 -15.22 1.11
CA SER A 66 -1.98 -16.05 0.55
C SER A 66 -3.36 -15.43 0.73
N ALA A 67 -4.31 -15.79 -0.15
CA ALA A 67 -5.70 -15.35 -0.05
C ALA A 67 -6.38 -15.85 1.25
N ALA A 68 -6.02 -17.04 1.73
CA ALA A 68 -6.51 -17.56 3.02
C ALA A 68 -6.09 -16.67 4.20
N GLN A 69 -4.84 -16.19 4.21
CA GLN A 69 -4.36 -15.25 5.20
C GLN A 69 -5.13 -13.92 5.11
N ALA A 70 -5.35 -13.39 3.91
CA ALA A 70 -6.11 -12.17 3.71
C ALA A 70 -7.56 -12.29 4.20
N LEU A 71 -8.21 -13.45 3.96
CA LEU A 71 -9.55 -13.73 4.49
C LEU A 71 -9.59 -13.63 6.02
N LEU A 72 -8.60 -14.21 6.71
CA LEU A 72 -8.53 -14.15 8.18
C LEU A 72 -8.34 -12.71 8.69
N ALA A 73 -7.53 -11.90 8.00
CA ALA A 73 -7.34 -10.49 8.34
C ALA A 73 -8.64 -9.68 8.20
N ALA A 74 -9.39 -9.88 7.11
CA ALA A 74 -10.69 -9.25 6.92
C ALA A 74 -11.69 -9.67 8.01
N LYS A 75 -11.74 -10.96 8.36
CA LYS A 75 -12.60 -11.47 9.45
C LYS A 75 -12.19 -10.96 10.84
N ALA A 76 -10.92 -10.62 11.05
CA ALA A 76 -10.46 -9.93 12.25
C ALA A 76 -10.78 -8.41 12.25
N GLY A 77 -11.36 -7.88 11.18
CA GLY A 77 -11.76 -6.49 11.04
C GLY A 77 -10.62 -5.54 10.68
N ALA A 78 -9.53 -6.04 10.08
CA ALA A 78 -8.41 -5.21 9.65
C ALA A 78 -8.86 -4.01 8.82
N SER A 79 -8.25 -2.83 9.02
CA SER A 79 -8.46 -1.67 8.15
C SER A 79 -7.73 -1.86 6.82
N PHE A 80 -6.53 -2.43 6.88
CA PHE A 80 -5.69 -2.72 5.72
C PHE A 80 -5.12 -4.13 5.80
N ILE A 81 -4.96 -4.77 4.65
CA ILE A 81 -4.15 -5.97 4.46
C ILE A 81 -2.99 -5.65 3.53
N SER A 82 -1.78 -6.06 3.91
CA SER A 82 -0.57 -5.82 3.12
C SER A 82 0.02 -7.11 2.54
N PRO A 83 -0.44 -7.58 1.36
CA PRO A 83 0.18 -8.67 0.62
C PRO A 83 1.49 -8.22 -0.03
N PHE A 84 2.50 -9.11 -0.04
CA PHE A 84 3.88 -8.80 -0.43
C PHE A 84 4.21 -9.36 -1.80
N VAL A 85 3.84 -8.65 -2.87
CA VAL A 85 4.00 -9.13 -4.26
C VAL A 85 5.45 -9.41 -4.64
N GLY A 86 6.37 -8.51 -4.38
CA GLY A 86 7.76 -8.68 -4.79
C GLY A 86 8.48 -9.83 -4.06
N ARG A 87 8.05 -10.22 -2.86
CA ARG A 87 8.61 -11.40 -2.17
C ARG A 87 8.07 -12.71 -2.74
N LEU A 88 6.85 -12.73 -3.26
CA LEU A 88 6.31 -13.87 -3.99
C LEU A 88 7.05 -14.06 -5.31
N ASP A 89 7.30 -12.96 -6.03
CA ASP A 89 8.10 -13.00 -7.26
C ASP A 89 9.53 -13.54 -7.01
N ASP A 90 10.15 -13.22 -5.86
CA ASP A 90 11.48 -13.72 -5.48
C ASP A 90 11.54 -15.26 -5.40
N ILE A 91 10.42 -15.92 -5.11
CA ILE A 91 10.32 -17.39 -5.03
C ILE A 91 9.68 -18.00 -6.28
N GLY A 92 9.49 -17.19 -7.34
CA GLY A 92 8.96 -17.66 -8.63
C GLY A 92 7.44 -17.78 -8.69
N GLU A 93 6.72 -17.23 -7.71
CA GLU A 93 5.28 -17.08 -7.74
C GLU A 93 4.89 -15.75 -8.42
N LYS A 94 3.64 -15.63 -8.86
CA LYS A 94 3.13 -14.38 -9.42
C LYS A 94 2.42 -13.58 -8.33
N GLY A 95 3.12 -12.60 -7.74
CA GLY A 95 2.59 -11.81 -6.64
C GLY A 95 1.29 -11.07 -6.98
N MET A 96 1.11 -10.65 -8.24
CA MET A 96 -0.10 -9.93 -8.67
C MET A 96 -1.35 -10.82 -8.76
N ASP A 97 -1.21 -12.13 -9.03
CA ASP A 97 -2.34 -13.07 -9.01
C ASP A 97 -2.96 -13.13 -7.59
N LEU A 98 -2.12 -13.03 -6.53
CA LEU A 98 -2.62 -12.92 -5.16
C LEU A 98 -3.43 -11.65 -4.92
N ILE A 99 -3.04 -10.51 -5.51
CA ILE A 99 -3.79 -9.26 -5.37
C ILE A 99 -5.16 -9.37 -6.01
N GLU A 100 -5.23 -9.95 -7.21
CA GLU A 100 -6.48 -10.19 -7.93
C GLU A 100 -7.43 -11.06 -7.10
N ASP A 101 -6.95 -12.19 -6.58
CA ASP A 101 -7.72 -13.10 -5.72
C ASP A 101 -8.29 -12.38 -4.48
N ILE A 102 -7.46 -11.55 -3.82
CA ILE A 102 -7.87 -10.83 -2.61
C ILE A 102 -8.94 -9.78 -2.95
N VAL A 103 -8.74 -8.98 -4.01
CA VAL A 103 -9.69 -7.94 -4.42
C VAL A 103 -11.04 -8.57 -4.77
N ILE A 104 -11.06 -9.60 -5.63
CA ILE A 104 -12.28 -10.32 -6.00
C ILE A 104 -13.00 -10.89 -4.75
N MET A 105 -12.24 -11.51 -3.86
CA MET A 105 -12.80 -12.09 -2.62
C MET A 105 -13.41 -11.00 -1.73
N TYR A 106 -12.72 -9.87 -1.57
CA TYR A 106 -13.18 -8.77 -0.72
C TYR A 106 -14.42 -8.09 -1.30
N GLU A 107 -14.50 -7.92 -2.60
CA GLU A 107 -15.70 -7.43 -3.30
C GLU A 107 -16.88 -8.38 -3.14
N ASN A 108 -16.68 -9.69 -3.35
CA ASN A 108 -17.73 -10.71 -3.24
C ASN A 108 -18.42 -10.74 -1.87
N TYR A 109 -17.69 -10.41 -0.82
CA TYR A 109 -18.18 -10.41 0.56
C TYR A 109 -18.38 -9.02 1.15
N ALA A 110 -18.17 -7.97 0.36
CA ALA A 110 -18.25 -6.57 0.78
C ALA A 110 -17.44 -6.30 2.07
N PHE A 111 -16.20 -6.82 2.14
CA PHE A 111 -15.31 -6.50 3.25
C PHE A 111 -14.83 -5.06 3.17
N GLU A 112 -14.85 -4.35 4.30
CA GLU A 112 -14.37 -2.97 4.40
C GLU A 112 -12.83 -2.86 4.46
N THR A 113 -12.13 -4.00 4.54
CA THR A 113 -10.66 -4.03 4.59
C THR A 113 -10.06 -3.61 3.25
N GLU A 114 -9.25 -2.58 3.26
CA GLU A 114 -8.56 -2.09 2.06
C GLU A 114 -7.32 -2.93 1.73
N VAL A 115 -7.14 -3.23 0.44
CA VAL A 115 -5.96 -3.95 -0.06
C VAL A 115 -4.83 -2.96 -0.29
N LEU A 116 -3.75 -3.09 0.50
CA LEU A 116 -2.54 -2.29 0.42
C LEU A 116 -1.42 -3.14 -0.17
N VAL A 117 -1.19 -3.00 -1.47
CA VAL A 117 -0.14 -3.76 -2.16
C VAL A 117 1.23 -3.34 -1.66
N ALA A 118 1.97 -4.30 -1.10
CA ALA A 118 3.27 -4.09 -0.48
C ALA A 118 4.40 -4.81 -1.22
N SER A 119 5.63 -4.43 -0.91
CA SER A 119 6.82 -4.98 -1.58
C SER A 119 6.83 -4.72 -3.09
N ILE A 120 6.28 -3.60 -3.52
CA ILE A 120 6.31 -3.15 -4.92
C ILE A 120 7.76 -2.84 -5.32
N ARG A 121 8.17 -3.31 -6.50
CA ARG A 121 9.54 -3.15 -7.02
C ARG A 121 9.61 -2.51 -8.38
N THR A 122 8.52 -2.51 -9.14
CA THR A 122 8.48 -2.02 -10.52
C THR A 122 7.28 -1.12 -10.75
N LYS A 123 7.36 -0.24 -11.75
CA LYS A 123 6.21 0.53 -12.20
C LYS A 123 5.06 -0.36 -12.71
N GLN A 124 5.37 -1.57 -13.22
CA GLN A 124 4.34 -2.50 -13.67
C GLN A 124 3.49 -2.99 -12.49
N HIS A 125 4.09 -3.32 -11.34
CA HIS A 125 3.31 -3.66 -10.13
C HIS A 125 2.32 -2.55 -9.73
N VAL A 126 2.70 -1.28 -9.90
CA VAL A 126 1.80 -0.15 -9.60
C VAL A 126 0.62 -0.10 -10.57
N ILE A 127 0.92 -0.26 -11.87
CA ILE A 127 -0.12 -0.27 -12.93
C ILE A 127 -1.07 -1.43 -12.72
N ASP A 128 -0.54 -2.64 -12.52
CA ASP A 128 -1.35 -3.84 -12.33
C ASP A 128 -2.21 -3.72 -11.07
N SER A 129 -1.66 -3.20 -9.97
CA SER A 129 -2.41 -2.92 -8.74
C SER A 129 -3.60 -1.99 -8.98
N ALA A 130 -3.39 -0.93 -9.76
CA ALA A 130 -4.44 0.04 -10.10
C ALA A 130 -5.50 -0.56 -11.03
N VAL A 131 -5.09 -1.39 -12.01
CA VAL A 131 -6.00 -2.07 -12.95
C VAL A 131 -6.86 -3.12 -12.24
N ILE A 132 -6.27 -3.87 -11.31
CA ILE A 132 -6.97 -4.87 -10.48
C ILE A 132 -7.97 -4.20 -9.53
N GLY A 133 -7.75 -2.94 -9.15
CA GLY A 133 -8.62 -2.22 -8.21
C GLY A 133 -8.15 -2.29 -6.76
N ALA A 134 -6.86 -2.53 -6.51
CA ALA A 134 -6.31 -2.41 -5.17
C ALA A 134 -6.40 -0.96 -4.66
N HIS A 135 -6.63 -0.77 -3.37
CA HIS A 135 -6.97 0.52 -2.77
C HIS A 135 -5.74 1.39 -2.51
N VAL A 136 -4.64 0.77 -2.09
CA VAL A 136 -3.41 1.46 -1.67
C VAL A 136 -2.19 0.72 -2.21
N ALA A 137 -1.12 1.45 -2.49
CA ALA A 137 0.18 0.89 -2.85
C ALA A 137 1.29 1.54 -2.00
N THR A 138 2.16 0.72 -1.42
CA THR A 138 3.39 1.21 -0.78
C THR A 138 4.59 0.85 -1.64
N LEU A 139 5.35 1.86 -2.04
CA LEU A 139 6.42 1.71 -3.02
C LEU A 139 7.63 2.58 -2.68
N PRO A 140 8.84 2.17 -3.09
CA PRO A 140 10.04 2.99 -2.94
C PRO A 140 9.96 4.28 -3.78
N PRO A 141 10.57 5.39 -3.33
CA PRO A 141 10.61 6.64 -4.11
C PRO A 141 11.09 6.46 -5.55
N LYS A 142 12.05 5.55 -5.78
CA LYS A 142 12.55 5.23 -7.13
C LYS A 142 11.42 4.83 -8.07
N VAL A 143 10.50 3.97 -7.61
CA VAL A 143 9.37 3.50 -8.44
C VAL A 143 8.40 4.64 -8.74
N ILE A 144 8.22 5.60 -7.80
CA ILE A 144 7.41 6.80 -8.05
C ILE A 144 8.02 7.62 -9.19
N TYR A 145 9.35 7.82 -9.19
CA TYR A 145 10.03 8.54 -10.25
C TYR A 145 9.94 7.84 -11.60
N GLU A 146 9.94 6.51 -11.63
CA GLU A 146 9.78 5.72 -12.85
C GLU A 146 8.39 5.82 -13.49
N LEU A 147 7.34 6.23 -12.74
CA LEU A 147 5.97 6.30 -13.25
C LEU A 147 5.80 7.34 -14.36
N TYR A 148 6.50 8.46 -14.29
CA TYR A 148 6.43 9.50 -15.32
C TYR A 148 7.55 9.45 -16.35
N ASP A 149 8.51 8.55 -16.20
CA ASP A 149 9.62 8.40 -17.12
C ASP A 149 9.19 7.63 -18.39
N HIS A 150 9.16 8.34 -19.53
CA HIS A 150 8.79 7.76 -20.79
C HIS A 150 9.55 8.42 -21.95
N SER A 151 10.28 7.61 -22.71
CA SER A 151 11.16 8.09 -23.81
C SER A 151 10.42 8.88 -24.92
N LEU A 152 9.13 8.61 -25.14
CA LEU A 152 8.34 9.36 -26.12
C LEU A 152 7.94 10.75 -25.59
N THR A 153 7.79 10.91 -24.29
CA THR A 153 7.57 12.22 -23.66
C THR A 153 8.78 13.11 -23.89
N ASP A 154 9.98 12.60 -23.64
CA ASP A 154 11.22 13.36 -23.84
C ASP A 154 11.42 13.74 -25.31
N LYS A 155 11.20 12.78 -26.21
CA LYS A 155 11.30 13.04 -27.67
C LYS A 155 10.25 14.04 -28.13
N GLY A 156 9.00 13.91 -27.63
CA GLY A 156 7.92 14.83 -27.98
C GLY A 156 8.18 16.24 -27.48
N LEU A 157 8.63 16.37 -26.22
CA LEU A 157 8.98 17.67 -25.64
C LEU A 157 10.11 18.34 -26.45
N LYS A 158 11.15 17.58 -26.77
CA LYS A 158 12.24 18.11 -27.62
C LYS A 158 11.72 18.61 -28.96
N ALA A 159 10.89 17.83 -29.65
CA ALA A 159 10.34 18.24 -30.95
C ALA A 159 9.50 19.51 -30.82
N PHE A 160 8.64 19.62 -29.80
CA PHE A 160 7.86 20.82 -29.55
C PHE A 160 8.71 22.06 -29.28
N LEU A 161 9.77 21.91 -28.49
CA LEU A 161 10.71 23.01 -28.23
C LEU A 161 11.49 23.43 -29.48
N ASP A 162 11.93 22.48 -30.29
CA ASP A 162 12.61 22.76 -31.55
C ASP A 162 11.71 23.51 -32.55
N ASP A 163 10.41 23.15 -32.63
CA ASP A 163 9.43 23.81 -33.45
C ASP A 163 9.06 25.20 -32.91
N TRP A 164 8.87 25.32 -31.60
CA TRP A 164 8.62 26.62 -30.98
C TRP A 164 9.76 27.62 -31.21
N ALA A 165 11.01 27.17 -31.08
CA ALA A 165 12.17 28.02 -31.29
C ALA A 165 12.21 28.64 -32.69
N LYS A 166 11.70 27.94 -33.73
CA LYS A 166 11.65 28.44 -35.12
C LYS A 166 10.69 29.63 -35.27
N THR A 167 9.71 29.79 -34.39
CA THR A 167 8.74 30.89 -34.46
C THR A 167 9.33 32.24 -33.99
N GLY A 168 10.39 32.21 -33.20
CA GLY A 168 10.97 33.41 -32.57
C GLY A 168 10.06 34.10 -31.57
N GLN A 169 8.96 33.47 -31.16
CA GLN A 169 7.98 34.01 -30.22
C GLN A 169 8.37 33.76 -28.77
N SER A 170 7.76 34.51 -27.86
CA SER A 170 7.84 34.32 -26.41
C SER A 170 6.42 34.33 -25.83
N ILE A 171 6.16 33.43 -24.85
CA ILE A 171 4.88 33.41 -24.13
C ILE A 171 4.78 34.57 -23.15
N LEU A 172 5.91 34.93 -22.53
CA LEU A 172 5.93 36.07 -21.62
C LEU A 172 6.12 37.39 -22.39
N PRO A 173 5.34 38.44 -22.06
CA PRO A 173 5.56 39.75 -22.65
C PRO A 173 6.98 40.25 -22.33
N LYS A 174 7.58 40.95 -23.28
CA LYS A 174 8.89 41.60 -23.06
C LYS A 174 8.75 42.83 -22.18
#